data_8357eb8dde0332a69f3aacd3d3960ffc
#
_entry.id   8357eb8dde0332a69f3aacd3d3960ffc
#
_cell.length_a   1.000
_cell.length_b   1.000
_cell.length_c   1.000
_cell.angle_alpha   90.00
_cell.angle_beta   90.00
_cell.angle_gamma   90.00
#
_symmetry.space_group_name_H-M   'P 1'
#
loop_
_entity.id
_entity.type
_entity.pdbx_description
1 polymer ?
#
loop_
_entity_poly.entity_id
_entity_poly.type
_entity_poly.pdbx_seq_one_letter_code
_entity_poly.pdbx_strand_id
1 'polypeptide(L)'
;MTKVLPRRSLGVERLQSLATAAPFEVKPSLFYFLRHGETDGNLTRVFQAPDQPLNETGLAQAGRAAEVLEGQPIKRIVASDWLRAATTADIVSRRLTLSVEKSEGLQERFFGDWIGTSSAVLDWSKEPPGGEWLGDFVQRCRKGIAQALNAEQTTLIVSHGGPLLVLLAALKVEPPEMGLGNAAPLKFEKQANGWTVTPLAESRDAPIA
;
A
#
# COMPACT_ATOMS: atom_id res chain seq x y z
N MET A 1 -5.52 7.30 -29.31
CA MET A 1 -5.08 6.64 -28.05
C MET A 1 -3.98 7.52 -27.44
N THR A 2 -4.33 8.32 -26.44
CA THR A 2 -3.36 9.18 -25.75
C THR A 2 -2.50 8.28 -24.85
N LYS A 3 -1.21 8.18 -25.17
CA LYS A 3 -0.24 7.42 -24.38
C LYS A 3 -0.15 8.08 -22.99
N VAL A 4 -0.72 7.44 -21.99
CA VAL A 4 -0.61 7.89 -20.59
C VAL A 4 0.85 7.72 -20.19
N LEU A 5 1.56 8.85 -20.03
CA LEU A 5 2.96 8.83 -19.59
C LEU A 5 3.04 8.22 -18.19
N PRO A 6 4.10 7.43 -17.90
CA PRO A 6 4.28 6.87 -16.57
C PRO A 6 4.39 7.97 -15.52
N ARG A 7 3.89 7.70 -14.29
CA ARG A 7 4.03 8.62 -13.16
C ARG A 7 5.51 8.73 -12.80
N ARG A 8 6.06 9.95 -12.78
CA ARG A 8 7.44 10.15 -12.39
C ARG A 8 7.52 10.35 -10.88
N SER A 9 8.22 9.45 -10.19
CA SER A 9 8.50 9.56 -8.76
C SER A 9 9.93 10.04 -8.56
N LEU A 10 10.11 11.15 -7.84
CA LEU A 10 11.40 11.73 -7.49
C LEU A 10 11.65 11.58 -6.00
N GLY A 11 12.92 11.59 -5.58
CA GLY A 11 13.28 11.55 -4.15
C GLY A 11 12.95 10.23 -3.44
N VAL A 12 12.74 9.15 -4.17
CA VAL A 12 12.45 7.81 -3.60
C VAL A 12 13.63 7.33 -2.76
N GLU A 13 14.85 7.64 -3.15
CA GLU A 13 16.08 7.31 -2.40
C GLU A 13 16.09 7.93 -0.99
N ARG A 14 15.48 9.12 -0.79
CA ARG A 14 15.32 9.72 0.53
C ARG A 14 14.35 8.92 1.40
N LEU A 15 13.20 8.49 0.84
CA LEU A 15 12.27 7.60 1.52
C LEU A 15 12.96 6.29 1.91
N GLN A 16 13.69 5.67 0.98
CA GLN A 16 14.42 4.42 1.21
C GLN A 16 15.48 4.57 2.30
N SER A 17 16.26 5.66 2.27
CA SER A 17 17.26 5.97 3.30
C SER A 17 16.62 6.06 4.69
N LEU A 18 15.50 6.78 4.82
CA LEU A 18 14.76 6.88 6.09
C LEU A 18 14.16 5.54 6.52
N ALA A 19 13.62 4.76 5.57
CA ALA A 19 13.02 3.45 5.86
C ALA A 19 14.04 2.41 6.32
N THR A 20 15.32 2.56 5.94
CA THR A 20 16.41 1.65 6.30
C THR A 20 17.31 2.17 7.43
N ALA A 21 17.04 3.37 7.97
CA ALA A 21 17.87 4.01 8.98
C ALA A 21 17.97 3.25 10.32
N ALA A 22 17.04 2.34 10.60
CA ALA A 22 17.06 1.48 11.78
C ALA A 22 16.64 0.05 11.41
N PRO A 23 17.00 -0.96 12.21
CA PRO A 23 16.52 -2.33 12.02
C PRO A 23 14.99 -2.38 11.93
N PHE A 24 14.48 -3.26 11.09
CA PHE A 24 13.04 -3.49 10.94
C PHE A 24 12.75 -4.98 11.00
N GLU A 25 12.00 -5.38 12.02
CA GLU A 25 11.67 -6.77 12.27
C GLU A 25 10.16 -6.96 12.30
N VAL A 26 9.72 -8.07 11.74
CA VAL A 26 8.34 -8.55 11.78
C VAL A 26 8.35 -10.01 12.22
N LYS A 27 7.30 -10.43 12.95
CA LYS A 27 7.23 -11.78 13.54
C LYS A 27 6.90 -12.88 12.51
N PRO A 28 5.89 -12.71 11.62
CA PRO A 28 5.50 -13.77 10.71
C PRO A 28 6.57 -13.98 9.64
N SER A 29 6.72 -15.21 9.16
CA SER A 29 7.52 -15.55 7.99
C SER A 29 6.76 -15.42 6.68
N LEU A 30 5.45 -15.23 6.74
CA LEU A 30 4.52 -15.08 5.63
C LEU A 30 3.45 -14.06 5.99
N PHE A 31 3.26 -13.08 5.11
CA PHE A 31 2.14 -12.13 5.18
C PHE A 31 1.77 -11.63 3.78
N TYR A 32 0.65 -10.90 3.70
CA TYR A 32 0.14 -10.35 2.45
C TYR A 32 -0.02 -8.85 2.55
N PHE A 33 0.13 -8.18 1.42
CA PHE A 33 -0.15 -6.76 1.29
C PHE A 33 -1.08 -6.51 0.10
N LEU A 34 -2.06 -5.64 0.30
CA LEU A 34 -3.00 -5.21 -0.73
C LEU A 34 -3.09 -3.69 -0.73
N ARG A 35 -2.71 -3.06 -1.83
CA ARG A 35 -3.03 -1.65 -2.03
C ARG A 35 -4.51 -1.52 -2.33
N HIS A 36 -5.16 -0.45 -1.85
CA HIS A 36 -6.57 -0.16 -2.15
C HIS A 36 -6.90 -0.21 -3.64
N GLY A 37 -8.17 -0.46 -3.99
CA GLY A 37 -8.69 -0.41 -5.36
C GLY A 37 -8.61 0.99 -5.97
N GLU A 38 -8.83 1.11 -7.28
CA GLU A 38 -8.74 2.38 -8.00
C GLU A 38 -9.74 3.41 -7.47
N THR A 39 -9.33 4.67 -7.53
CA THR A 39 -10.14 5.85 -7.25
C THR A 39 -10.08 6.81 -8.43
N ASP A 40 -11.01 7.75 -8.55
CA ASP A 40 -10.93 8.81 -9.57
C ASP A 40 -9.65 9.63 -9.42
N GLY A 41 -9.14 9.79 -8.19
CA GLY A 41 -7.86 10.45 -7.95
C GLY A 41 -6.65 9.68 -8.47
N ASN A 42 -6.70 8.34 -8.56
CA ASN A 42 -5.67 7.57 -9.26
C ASN A 42 -5.73 7.78 -10.76
N LEU A 43 -6.94 7.76 -11.32
CA LEU A 43 -7.19 7.93 -12.76
C LEU A 43 -6.78 9.33 -13.24
N THR A 44 -7.17 10.36 -12.49
CA THR A 44 -6.89 11.79 -12.83
C THR A 44 -5.52 12.27 -12.34
N ARG A 45 -4.79 11.43 -11.58
CA ARG A 45 -3.47 11.75 -11.00
C ARG A 45 -3.47 13.01 -10.14
N VAL A 46 -4.32 13.01 -9.12
CA VAL A 46 -4.35 14.06 -8.09
C VAL A 46 -3.98 13.50 -6.72
N PHE A 47 -3.47 14.38 -5.84
CA PHE A 47 -3.32 14.06 -4.42
C PHE A 47 -4.69 13.95 -3.76
N GLN A 48 -4.92 12.88 -3.01
CA GLN A 48 -6.25 12.49 -2.56
C GLN A 48 -6.47 12.75 -1.07
N ALA A 49 -7.66 13.23 -0.74
CA ALA A 49 -8.11 13.32 0.63
C ALA A 49 -8.36 11.95 1.29
N PRO A 50 -8.41 11.87 2.64
CA PRO A 50 -8.69 10.63 3.37
C PRO A 50 -10.02 9.95 3.00
N ASP A 51 -11.05 10.74 2.72
CA ASP A 51 -12.43 10.34 2.42
C ASP A 51 -12.69 10.03 0.93
N GLN A 52 -11.66 10.05 0.08
CA GLN A 52 -11.78 9.68 -1.33
C GLN A 52 -12.27 8.23 -1.46
N PRO A 53 -13.45 7.98 -2.10
CA PRO A 53 -13.99 6.63 -2.28
C PRO A 53 -13.29 5.86 -3.42
N LEU A 54 -13.50 4.55 -3.47
CA LEU A 54 -13.24 3.76 -4.66
C LEU A 54 -14.21 4.17 -5.79
N ASN A 55 -13.73 4.11 -7.03
CA ASN A 55 -14.61 4.17 -8.20
C ASN A 55 -15.14 2.75 -8.55
N GLU A 56 -15.97 2.65 -9.59
CA GLU A 56 -16.56 1.35 -10.01
C GLU A 56 -15.47 0.33 -10.37
N THR A 57 -14.40 0.76 -11.06
CA THR A 57 -13.25 -0.09 -11.37
C THR A 57 -12.59 -0.58 -10.09
N GLY A 58 -12.36 0.29 -9.11
CA GLY A 58 -11.75 -0.06 -7.82
C GLY A 58 -12.58 -1.03 -7.01
N LEU A 59 -13.91 -0.90 -7.02
CA LEU A 59 -14.82 -1.86 -6.38
C LEU A 59 -14.70 -3.25 -7.04
N ALA A 60 -14.69 -3.31 -8.37
CA ALA A 60 -14.50 -4.56 -9.11
C ALA A 60 -13.10 -5.17 -8.90
N GLN A 61 -12.05 -4.34 -8.84
CA GLN A 61 -10.68 -4.77 -8.52
C GLN A 61 -10.61 -5.40 -7.13
N ALA A 62 -11.22 -4.77 -6.11
CA ALA A 62 -11.28 -5.31 -4.74
C ALA A 62 -12.01 -6.66 -4.68
N GLY A 63 -13.08 -6.84 -5.46
CA GLY A 63 -13.79 -8.10 -5.60
C GLY A 63 -12.88 -9.22 -6.15
N ARG A 64 -12.16 -8.95 -7.24
CA ARG A 64 -11.19 -9.91 -7.83
C ARG A 64 -10.04 -10.23 -6.87
N ALA A 65 -9.54 -9.22 -6.16
CA ALA A 65 -8.50 -9.44 -5.14
C ALA A 65 -9.00 -10.36 -4.02
N ALA A 66 -10.26 -10.22 -3.60
CA ALA A 66 -10.88 -11.10 -2.62
C ALA A 66 -10.94 -12.55 -3.08
N GLU A 67 -11.25 -12.81 -4.38
CA GLU A 67 -11.25 -14.16 -4.97
C GLU A 67 -9.85 -14.80 -4.93
N VAL A 68 -8.82 -14.02 -5.30
CA VAL A 68 -7.42 -14.49 -5.27
C VAL A 68 -6.95 -14.79 -3.84
N LEU A 69 -7.39 -13.97 -2.88
CA LEU A 69 -6.98 -14.10 -1.47
C LEU A 69 -7.73 -15.20 -0.71
N GLU A 70 -8.90 -15.65 -1.18
CA GLU A 70 -9.70 -16.69 -0.51
C GLU A 70 -8.94 -18.02 -0.32
N GLY A 71 -8.09 -18.39 -1.28
CA GLY A 71 -7.25 -19.59 -1.19
C GLY A 71 -5.99 -19.44 -0.33
N GLN A 72 -5.75 -18.28 0.27
CA GLN A 72 -4.53 -18.01 1.04
C GLN A 72 -4.74 -18.26 2.55
N PRO A 73 -3.69 -18.64 3.30
CA PRO A 73 -3.80 -18.99 4.72
C PRO A 73 -3.92 -17.74 5.62
N ILE A 74 -4.65 -16.71 5.19
CA ILE A 74 -4.84 -15.47 5.94
C ILE A 74 -5.73 -15.72 7.14
N LYS A 75 -5.32 -15.21 8.31
CA LYS A 75 -6.05 -15.34 9.59
C LYS A 75 -6.40 -14.00 10.23
N ARG A 76 -5.87 -12.90 9.71
CA ARG A 76 -6.05 -11.56 10.26
C ARG A 76 -6.00 -10.53 9.14
N ILE A 77 -6.85 -9.49 9.23
CA ILE A 77 -6.82 -8.34 8.31
C ILE A 77 -6.59 -7.08 9.14
N VAL A 78 -5.55 -6.31 8.80
CA VAL A 78 -5.29 -4.98 9.37
C VAL A 78 -5.30 -3.97 8.22
N ALA A 79 -6.11 -2.93 8.32
CA ALA A 79 -6.29 -1.97 7.24
C ALA A 79 -6.09 -0.53 7.69
N SER A 80 -5.65 0.32 6.76
CA SER A 80 -5.79 1.76 6.92
C SER A 80 -7.27 2.13 7.10
N ASP A 81 -7.56 3.09 7.94
CA ASP A 81 -8.90 3.62 8.20
C ASP A 81 -9.37 4.62 7.13
N TRP A 82 -8.50 5.05 6.19
CA TRP A 82 -8.90 5.89 5.07
C TRP A 82 -9.87 5.16 4.15
N LEU A 83 -10.93 5.87 3.72
CA LEU A 83 -12.13 5.28 3.10
C LEU A 83 -11.83 4.26 2.00
N ARG A 84 -10.96 4.58 1.04
CA ARG A 84 -10.61 3.68 -0.08
C ARG A 84 -9.97 2.36 0.37
N ALA A 85 -9.10 2.40 1.38
CA ALA A 85 -8.46 1.20 1.91
C ALA A 85 -9.40 0.42 2.82
N ALA A 86 -10.17 1.09 3.67
CA ALA A 86 -11.20 0.49 4.50
C ALA A 86 -12.25 -0.23 3.65
N THR A 87 -12.78 0.42 2.58
CA THR A 87 -13.74 -0.19 1.67
C THR A 87 -13.16 -1.43 0.96
N THR A 88 -11.89 -1.35 0.51
CA THR A 88 -11.19 -2.51 -0.08
C THR A 88 -11.10 -3.65 0.92
N ALA A 89 -10.70 -3.36 2.16
CA ALA A 89 -10.60 -4.35 3.23
C ALA A 89 -11.95 -4.97 3.58
N ASP A 90 -13.03 -4.18 3.63
CA ASP A 90 -14.39 -4.64 3.91
C ASP A 90 -14.91 -5.62 2.83
N ILE A 91 -14.56 -5.38 1.55
CA ILE A 91 -14.91 -6.29 0.45
C ILE A 91 -14.17 -7.63 0.63
N VAL A 92 -12.86 -7.59 0.89
CA VAL A 92 -12.04 -8.79 1.11
C VAL A 92 -12.48 -9.53 2.37
N SER A 93 -12.78 -8.83 3.45
CA SER A 93 -13.15 -9.40 4.76
C SER A 93 -14.41 -10.25 4.68
N ARG A 94 -15.42 -9.81 3.91
CA ARG A 94 -16.66 -10.57 3.69
C ARG A 94 -16.38 -11.92 3.03
N ARG A 95 -15.48 -11.96 2.04
CA ARG A 95 -15.11 -13.19 1.33
C ARG A 95 -14.33 -14.13 2.23
N LEU A 96 -13.39 -13.61 3.00
CA LEU A 96 -12.54 -14.38 3.91
C LEU A 96 -13.23 -14.73 5.24
N THR A 97 -14.39 -14.14 5.53
CA THR A 97 -15.12 -14.29 6.81
C THR A 97 -14.23 -13.91 8.00
N LEU A 98 -13.48 -12.80 7.87
CA LEU A 98 -12.59 -12.26 8.89
C LEU A 98 -13.00 -10.83 9.26
N SER A 99 -12.77 -10.42 10.51
CA SER A 99 -12.92 -9.03 10.93
C SER A 99 -11.75 -8.17 10.46
N VAL A 100 -12.01 -6.86 10.27
CA VAL A 100 -10.98 -5.87 9.91
C VAL A 100 -10.60 -5.06 11.15
N GLU A 101 -9.31 -5.05 11.46
CA GLU A 101 -8.72 -4.13 12.45
C GLU A 101 -8.24 -2.87 11.71
N LYS A 102 -8.64 -1.69 12.19
CA LYS A 102 -8.23 -0.40 11.60
C LYS A 102 -6.96 0.14 12.27
N SER A 103 -6.09 0.76 11.47
CA SER A 103 -4.82 1.32 11.93
C SER A 103 -4.48 2.63 11.21
N GLU A 104 -4.40 3.73 11.95
CA GLU A 104 -3.90 5.02 11.45
C GLU A 104 -2.43 4.93 11.00
N GLY A 105 -1.66 4.00 11.60
CA GLY A 105 -0.28 3.73 11.21
C GLY A 105 -0.11 3.25 9.77
N LEU A 106 -1.19 2.79 9.12
CA LEU A 106 -1.21 2.31 7.74
C LEU A 106 -1.76 3.35 6.73
N GLN A 107 -2.07 4.58 7.15
CA GLN A 107 -2.53 5.65 6.28
C GLN A 107 -1.47 6.06 5.26
N GLU A 108 -1.91 6.59 4.11
CA GLU A 108 -1.04 7.26 3.15
C GLU A 108 -0.43 8.53 3.76
N ARG A 109 0.64 9.06 3.15
CA ARG A 109 1.16 10.38 3.52
C ARG A 109 0.08 11.42 3.36
N PHE A 110 -0.13 12.23 4.39
CA PHE A 110 -1.04 13.35 4.31
C PHE A 110 -0.40 14.50 3.55
N PHE A 111 -0.99 14.87 2.41
CA PHE A 111 -0.40 15.84 1.49
C PHE A 111 -0.90 17.28 1.69
N GLY A 112 -1.65 17.56 2.78
CA GLY A 112 -2.02 18.93 3.17
C GLY A 112 -2.60 19.74 2.01
N ASP A 113 -2.06 20.94 1.77
CA ASP A 113 -2.52 21.87 0.75
C ASP A 113 -2.32 21.38 -0.69
N TRP A 114 -1.60 20.27 -0.90
CA TRP A 114 -1.50 19.67 -2.24
C TRP A 114 -2.71 18.81 -2.60
N ILE A 115 -3.58 18.46 -1.65
CA ILE A 115 -4.80 17.68 -1.94
C ILE A 115 -5.62 18.38 -3.02
N GLY A 116 -6.04 17.62 -4.04
CA GLY A 116 -6.75 18.12 -5.22
C GLY A 116 -5.83 18.65 -6.34
N THR A 117 -4.54 18.84 -6.09
CA THR A 117 -3.58 19.24 -7.12
C THR A 117 -2.97 18.01 -7.83
N SER A 118 -2.27 18.26 -8.96
CA SER A 118 -1.69 17.19 -9.76
C SER A 118 -0.60 16.43 -9.02
N SER A 119 -0.71 15.11 -8.99
CA SER A 119 0.31 14.17 -8.51
C SER A 119 1.05 13.46 -9.65
N ALA A 120 0.99 13.99 -10.89
CA ALA A 120 1.67 13.40 -12.04
C ALA A 120 3.20 13.32 -11.84
N VAL A 121 3.76 14.27 -11.08
CA VAL A 121 5.13 14.19 -10.57
C VAL A 121 5.05 14.21 -9.06
N LEU A 122 5.32 13.07 -8.42
CA LEU A 122 5.43 12.97 -6.96
C LEU A 122 6.90 13.10 -6.58
N ASP A 123 7.23 14.13 -5.82
CA ASP A 123 8.58 14.33 -5.28
C ASP A 123 8.59 14.10 -3.76
N TRP A 124 9.11 12.94 -3.35
CA TRP A 124 9.20 12.55 -1.94
C TRP A 124 10.14 13.44 -1.12
N SER A 125 11.06 14.17 -1.78
CA SER A 125 11.97 15.07 -1.09
C SER A 125 11.30 16.38 -0.64
N LYS A 126 10.12 16.69 -1.16
CA LYS A 126 9.37 17.90 -0.83
C LYS A 126 8.40 17.68 0.31
N GLU A 127 8.26 18.70 1.14
CA GLU A 127 7.33 18.70 2.27
C GLU A 127 6.07 19.49 1.89
N PRO A 128 4.87 18.86 1.92
CA PRO A 128 3.64 19.56 1.59
C PRO A 128 3.24 20.53 2.69
N PRO A 129 2.88 21.79 2.37
CA PRO A 129 2.37 22.73 3.37
C PRO A 129 1.13 22.17 4.06
N GLY A 130 1.06 22.26 5.39
CA GLY A 130 -0.03 21.69 6.18
C GLY A 130 -0.12 20.16 6.13
N GLY A 131 0.85 19.49 5.49
CA GLY A 131 0.89 18.04 5.35
C GLY A 131 1.89 17.36 6.29
N GLU A 132 2.05 16.05 6.11
CA GLU A 132 2.94 15.22 6.91
C GLU A 132 4.38 15.27 6.37
N TRP A 133 5.35 15.49 7.22
CA TRP A 133 6.77 15.46 6.87
C TRP A 133 7.20 14.03 6.51
N LEU A 134 8.12 13.90 5.56
CA LEU A 134 8.53 12.58 5.09
C LEU A 134 9.10 11.71 6.21
N GLY A 135 9.87 12.29 7.13
CA GLY A 135 10.43 11.56 8.28
C GLY A 135 9.35 11.00 9.19
N ASP A 136 8.33 11.80 9.52
CA ASP A 136 7.22 11.41 10.38
C ASP A 136 6.37 10.33 9.69
N PHE A 137 6.08 10.51 8.39
CA PHE A 137 5.38 9.52 7.58
C PHE A 137 6.08 8.16 7.61
N VAL A 138 7.39 8.12 7.31
CA VAL A 138 8.16 6.87 7.30
C VAL A 138 8.19 6.22 8.67
N GLN A 139 8.39 7.01 9.74
CA GLN A 139 8.41 6.50 11.11
C GLN A 139 7.05 5.92 11.52
N ARG A 140 5.96 6.64 11.22
CA ARG A 140 4.58 6.19 11.47
C ARG A 140 4.27 4.89 10.73
N CYS A 141 4.60 4.83 9.43
CA CYS A 141 4.40 3.63 8.63
C CYS A 141 5.18 2.44 9.18
N ARG A 142 6.47 2.61 9.48
CA ARG A 142 7.28 1.53 10.06
C ARG A 142 6.67 0.99 11.35
N LYS A 143 6.25 1.89 12.26
CA LYS A 143 5.60 1.52 13.52
C LYS A 143 4.26 0.80 13.26
N GLY A 144 3.41 1.34 12.38
CA GLY A 144 2.11 0.76 12.06
C GLY A 144 2.23 -0.63 11.42
N ILE A 145 3.15 -0.80 10.48
CA ILE A 145 3.42 -2.10 9.84
C ILE A 145 3.97 -3.11 10.86
N ALA A 146 4.93 -2.71 11.70
CA ALA A 146 5.47 -3.58 12.75
C ALA A 146 4.38 -4.01 13.74
N GLN A 147 3.45 -3.12 14.09
CA GLN A 147 2.29 -3.43 14.95
C GLN A 147 1.32 -4.40 14.26
N ALA A 148 1.02 -4.18 12.97
CA ALA A 148 0.18 -5.09 12.18
C ALA A 148 0.79 -6.49 12.08
N LEU A 149 2.12 -6.60 12.04
CA LEU A 149 2.88 -7.84 11.90
C LEU A 149 3.54 -8.29 13.23
N ASN A 150 2.97 -7.93 14.38
CA ASN A 150 3.51 -8.31 15.69
C ASN A 150 3.07 -9.69 16.19
N ALA A 151 2.19 -10.38 15.46
CA ALA A 151 1.66 -11.70 15.77
C ALA A 151 2.18 -12.75 14.79
N GLU A 152 2.23 -14.02 15.22
CA GLU A 152 2.59 -15.16 14.36
C GLU A 152 1.53 -15.46 13.27
N GLN A 153 0.33 -14.91 13.42
CA GLN A 153 -0.76 -15.13 12.49
C GLN A 153 -0.46 -14.52 11.12
N THR A 154 -0.74 -15.28 10.07
CA THR A 154 -0.65 -14.78 8.69
C THR A 154 -1.61 -13.62 8.50
N THR A 155 -1.06 -12.42 8.34
CA THR A 155 -1.81 -11.16 8.28
C THR A 155 -1.88 -10.65 6.85
N LEU A 156 -3.05 -10.14 6.44
CA LEU A 156 -3.22 -9.27 5.28
C LEU A 156 -3.20 -7.82 5.74
N ILE A 157 -2.30 -7.02 5.20
CA ILE A 157 -2.30 -5.56 5.33
C ILE A 157 -3.03 -4.97 4.13
N VAL A 158 -4.03 -4.11 4.35
CA VAL A 158 -4.70 -3.34 3.29
C VAL A 158 -4.38 -1.86 3.48
N SER A 159 -3.68 -1.26 2.51
CA SER A 159 -3.13 0.10 2.68
C SER A 159 -2.94 0.81 1.34
N HIS A 160 -1.88 1.59 1.19
CA HIS A 160 -1.64 2.54 0.10
C HIS A 160 -0.25 2.35 -0.52
N GLY A 161 0.05 3.14 -1.56
CA GLY A 161 1.32 3.07 -2.28
C GLY A 161 2.52 3.50 -1.45
N GLY A 162 2.42 4.60 -0.70
CA GLY A 162 3.50 5.09 0.14
C GLY A 162 3.91 4.10 1.25
N PRO A 163 2.99 3.58 2.07
CA PRO A 163 3.31 2.53 3.06
C PRO A 163 3.90 1.27 2.44
N LEU A 164 3.48 0.89 1.21
CA LEU A 164 4.10 -0.23 0.51
C LEU A 164 5.56 0.05 0.14
N LEU A 165 5.87 1.26 -0.35
CA LEU A 165 7.26 1.65 -0.62
C LEU A 165 8.12 1.64 0.65
N VAL A 166 7.58 2.11 1.77
CA VAL A 166 8.27 2.04 3.08
C VAL A 166 8.53 0.59 3.48
N LEU A 167 7.54 -0.31 3.32
CA LEU A 167 7.67 -1.73 3.64
C LEU A 167 8.74 -2.40 2.78
N LEU A 168 8.69 -2.23 1.45
CA LEU A 168 9.67 -2.79 0.52
C LEU A 168 11.10 -2.35 0.87
N ALA A 169 11.30 -1.05 1.12
CA ALA A 169 12.59 -0.52 1.52
C ALA A 169 13.05 -1.09 2.88
N ALA A 170 12.18 -1.11 3.89
CA ALA A 170 12.52 -1.61 5.23
C ALA A 170 12.90 -3.09 5.23
N LEU A 171 12.27 -3.90 4.36
CA LEU A 171 12.61 -5.32 4.16
C LEU A 171 13.74 -5.54 3.15
N LYS A 172 14.24 -4.49 2.49
CA LYS A 172 15.26 -4.55 1.43
C LYS A 172 14.85 -5.43 0.26
N VAL A 173 13.60 -5.28 -0.18
CA VAL A 173 13.01 -6.04 -1.29
C VAL A 173 12.73 -5.10 -2.45
N GLU A 174 13.16 -5.48 -3.65
CA GLU A 174 12.86 -4.73 -4.86
C GLU A 174 11.37 -4.85 -5.24
N PRO A 175 10.74 -3.79 -5.74
CA PRO A 175 9.39 -3.87 -6.26
C PRO A 175 9.28 -4.93 -7.37
N PRO A 176 8.17 -5.67 -7.46
CA PRO A 176 7.97 -6.61 -8.56
C PRO A 176 7.90 -5.86 -9.91
N GLU A 177 8.39 -6.48 -10.99
CA GLU A 177 8.44 -5.88 -12.35
C GLU A 177 7.07 -5.39 -12.85
N MET A 178 6.00 -6.07 -12.47
CA MET A 178 4.63 -5.70 -12.83
C MET A 178 4.08 -4.47 -12.07
N GLY A 179 4.92 -3.84 -11.26
CA GLY A 179 4.57 -2.63 -10.51
C GLY A 179 3.64 -2.89 -9.31
N LEU A 180 3.20 -1.80 -8.70
CA LEU A 180 2.43 -1.80 -7.46
C LEU A 180 0.98 -1.36 -7.74
N GLY A 181 0.28 -2.08 -8.63
CA GLY A 181 -1.08 -1.76 -9.10
C GLY A 181 -2.13 -1.67 -7.99
N ASN A 182 -3.25 -1.01 -8.28
CA ASN A 182 -4.39 -0.97 -7.38
C ASN A 182 -5.00 -2.38 -7.22
N ALA A 183 -5.31 -2.75 -5.99
CA ALA A 183 -5.86 -4.05 -5.60
C ALA A 183 -5.12 -5.27 -6.20
N ALA A 184 -3.80 -5.16 -6.40
CA ALA A 184 -2.94 -6.27 -6.77
C ALA A 184 -2.39 -6.92 -5.49
N PRO A 185 -2.82 -8.14 -5.12
CA PRO A 185 -2.35 -8.79 -3.89
C PRO A 185 -0.89 -9.21 -4.03
N LEU A 186 -0.09 -8.87 -3.02
CA LEU A 186 1.32 -9.22 -2.91
C LEU A 186 1.52 -10.20 -1.75
N LYS A 187 2.26 -11.27 -1.99
CA LYS A 187 2.71 -12.24 -0.99
C LYS A 187 4.16 -11.93 -0.61
N PHE A 188 4.42 -11.77 0.68
CA PHE A 188 5.75 -11.60 1.25
C PHE A 188 6.15 -12.86 2.01
N GLU A 189 7.28 -13.46 1.65
CA GLU A 189 7.83 -14.65 2.29
C GLU A 189 9.26 -14.42 2.75
N LYS A 190 9.55 -14.84 3.98
CA LYS A 190 10.91 -14.85 4.52
C LYS A 190 11.66 -16.08 4.01
N GLN A 191 12.78 -15.84 3.36
CA GLN A 191 13.70 -16.86 2.85
C GLN A 191 15.01 -16.86 3.65
N ALA A 192 15.88 -17.82 3.41
CA ALA A 192 17.18 -17.90 4.08
C ALA A 192 18.02 -16.63 3.91
N ASN A 193 17.93 -15.97 2.77
CA ASN A 193 18.72 -14.78 2.40
C ASN A 193 17.95 -13.46 2.49
N GLY A 194 16.80 -13.40 3.19
CA GLY A 194 15.98 -12.19 3.32
C GLY A 194 14.53 -12.41 2.95
N TRP A 195 13.87 -11.37 2.45
CA TRP A 195 12.47 -11.39 2.06
C TRP A 195 12.31 -11.45 0.54
N THR A 196 11.24 -12.09 0.08
CA THR A 196 10.78 -12.06 -1.31
C THR A 196 9.37 -11.52 -1.38
N VAL A 197 9.04 -10.86 -2.48
CA VAL A 197 7.70 -10.39 -2.80
C VAL A 197 7.24 -10.99 -4.14
N THR A 198 6.03 -11.56 -4.16
CA THR A 198 5.45 -12.20 -5.34
C THR A 198 4.02 -11.70 -5.55
N PRO A 199 3.67 -11.15 -6.73
CA PRO A 199 2.29 -10.88 -7.08
C PRO A 199 1.49 -12.19 -7.16
N LEU A 200 0.26 -12.22 -6.61
CA LEU A 200 -0.61 -13.41 -6.67
C LEU A 200 -1.49 -13.45 -7.93
N ALA A 201 -1.68 -12.32 -8.58
CA ALA A 201 -2.41 -12.21 -9.84
C ALA A 201 -1.70 -11.21 -10.74
N GLU A 202 -1.85 -11.39 -12.06
CA GLU A 202 -1.38 -10.37 -12.99
C GLU A 202 -2.21 -9.10 -12.81
N SER A 203 -1.54 -7.98 -12.54
CA SER A 203 -2.17 -6.67 -12.62
C SER A 203 -2.55 -6.41 -14.07
N ARG A 204 -3.84 -6.41 -14.38
CA ARG A 204 -4.33 -6.02 -15.72
C ARG A 204 -4.36 -4.51 -15.91
N ASP A 205 -4.04 -3.76 -14.86
CA ASP A 205 -4.03 -2.31 -14.84
C ASP A 205 -2.59 -1.80 -14.94
N ALA A 206 -2.40 -0.67 -15.62
CA ALA A 206 -1.08 -0.10 -15.88
C ALA A 206 -0.25 0.07 -14.59
N PRO A 207 1.08 -0.13 -14.66
CA PRO A 207 1.95 0.03 -13.52
C PRO A 207 1.82 1.44 -12.95
N ILE A 208 1.88 1.54 -11.61
CA ILE A 208 2.20 2.81 -10.97
C ILE A 208 3.64 3.09 -11.35
N ALA A 209 3.79 3.99 -12.28
CA ALA A 209 5.08 4.59 -12.53
C ALA A 209 5.35 5.68 -11.51
#